data_916a1f651af749af9a96efc3a69994e0
#
_entry.id   916a1f651af749af9a96efc3a69994e0
#
_cell.length_a   1.000
_cell.length_b   1.000
_cell.length_c   1.000
_cell.angle_alpha   90.00
_cell.angle_beta   90.00
_cell.angle_gamma   90.00
#
_symmetry.space_group_name_H-M   'P 1'
#
loop_
_entity.id
_entity.type
_entity.pdbx_description
1 polymer ?
#
loop_
_entity_poly.entity_id
_entity_poly.type
_entity_poly.pdbx_seq_one_letter_code
_entity_poly.pdbx_strand_id
1 'polypeptide(L)'
;MSRPLSELHVAVLMGGLSSEREVSLTSGKGCADALEGQAAKVSRIDAGRDLAAVLTALKPDVVLNCLHGEWGEDGCVQGVLETLQIPYTHSGVLASALAMDKHKSKAVLKAAGVVVPGGGLFDRREVARRHVIPPPYVIKPNAEGSSVGVYLVRDGANTPITEVGDPSWTYGELVMVEPFIPGKELCVAVIGEATGPRALTVTDITPTKGFYDYEAKYAPGGSVHELPAKLPAHVFEKALRQAELAHTAMGCRGVSRSDFRYDDVNDELVFLEVNTQPGMTPTSLVPEQAAYVGMSYQDLVRWIVEDASCPR
;
A
#
# COMPACT_ATOMS: atom_id res chain seq x y z
N MET A 1 -6.11 -14.81 -17.56
CA MET A 1 -6.81 -16.14 -17.41
C MET A 1 -7.43 -16.58 -18.74
N SER A 2 -7.60 -17.89 -18.98
CA SER A 2 -8.18 -18.41 -20.24
C SER A 2 -9.72 -18.51 -20.25
N ARG A 3 -10.36 -18.44 -19.06
CA ARG A 3 -11.82 -18.51 -18.90
C ARG A 3 -12.38 -17.14 -18.60
N PRO A 4 -13.58 -16.77 -19.12
CA PRO A 4 -14.22 -15.51 -18.81
C PRO A 4 -14.67 -15.45 -17.35
N LEU A 5 -14.71 -14.25 -16.76
CA LEU A 5 -15.12 -14.04 -15.36
C LEU A 5 -16.48 -14.67 -15.04
N SER A 6 -17.43 -14.64 -16.01
CA SER A 6 -18.76 -15.24 -15.87
C SER A 6 -18.79 -16.74 -15.64
N GLU A 7 -17.66 -17.44 -15.78
CA GLU A 7 -17.52 -18.86 -15.53
C GLU A 7 -16.67 -19.16 -14.28
N LEU A 8 -16.14 -18.13 -13.60
CA LEU A 8 -15.22 -18.29 -12.48
C LEU A 8 -15.93 -18.26 -11.13
N HIS A 9 -15.46 -19.10 -10.22
CA HIS A 9 -15.72 -19.00 -8.79
C HIS A 9 -14.63 -18.14 -8.16
N VAL A 10 -14.98 -16.92 -7.77
CA VAL A 10 -14.07 -15.96 -7.14
C VAL A 10 -14.21 -16.05 -5.62
N ALA A 11 -13.11 -16.31 -4.91
CA ALA A 11 -13.04 -16.17 -3.46
C ALA A 11 -12.45 -14.80 -3.11
N VAL A 12 -13.21 -13.97 -2.38
CA VAL A 12 -12.77 -12.66 -1.90
C VAL A 12 -12.30 -12.80 -0.47
N LEU A 13 -10.98 -12.67 -0.24
CA LEU A 13 -10.40 -12.67 1.10
C LEU A 13 -10.56 -11.30 1.73
N MET A 14 -11.07 -11.24 2.95
CA MET A 14 -11.29 -10.02 3.70
C MET A 14 -11.11 -10.26 5.20
N GLY A 15 -11.15 -9.22 6.01
CA GLY A 15 -10.98 -9.32 7.47
C GLY A 15 -9.53 -9.58 7.85
N GLY A 16 -9.21 -10.80 8.21
CA GLY A 16 -7.86 -11.18 8.59
C GLY A 16 -7.52 -10.85 10.05
N LEU A 17 -6.23 -10.96 10.40
CA LEU A 17 -5.74 -10.91 11.78
C LEU A 17 -5.00 -9.61 12.13
N SER A 18 -4.78 -8.72 11.16
CA SER A 18 -4.05 -7.47 11.35
C SER A 18 -4.90 -6.38 12.02
N SER A 19 -4.24 -5.31 12.45
CA SER A 19 -4.89 -4.09 12.96
C SER A 19 -5.77 -3.38 11.90
N GLU A 20 -5.60 -3.71 10.62
CA GLU A 20 -6.35 -3.13 9.48
C GLU A 20 -7.58 -3.95 9.08
N ARG A 21 -8.04 -4.86 9.95
CA ARG A 21 -9.17 -5.76 9.72
C ARG A 21 -10.43 -5.05 9.19
N GLU A 22 -10.82 -3.93 9.79
CA GLU A 22 -12.05 -3.21 9.42
C GLU A 22 -11.96 -2.61 8.00
N VAL A 23 -10.79 -2.11 7.63
CA VAL A 23 -10.52 -1.62 6.27
C VAL A 23 -10.61 -2.76 5.25
N SER A 24 -10.05 -3.91 5.62
CA SER A 24 -10.11 -5.13 4.82
C SER A 24 -11.54 -5.65 4.62
N LEU A 25 -12.35 -5.66 5.67
CA LEU A 25 -13.77 -6.04 5.58
C LEU A 25 -14.55 -5.10 4.65
N THR A 26 -14.30 -3.79 4.74
CA THR A 26 -14.96 -2.79 3.89
C THR A 26 -14.50 -2.92 2.43
N SER A 27 -13.20 -3.05 2.17
CA SER A 27 -12.64 -3.28 0.83
C SER A 27 -13.18 -4.56 0.21
N GLY A 28 -13.12 -5.66 0.96
CA GLY A 28 -13.58 -6.97 0.49
C GLY A 28 -15.08 -7.01 0.21
N LYS A 29 -15.89 -6.35 1.06
CA LYS A 29 -17.33 -6.22 0.82
C LYS A 29 -17.59 -5.47 -0.49
N GLY A 30 -16.96 -4.30 -0.69
CA GLY A 30 -17.12 -3.51 -1.92
C GLY A 30 -16.71 -4.28 -3.17
N CYS A 31 -15.55 -4.97 -3.13
CA CYS A 31 -15.09 -5.78 -4.24
C CYS A 31 -16.02 -6.98 -4.53
N ALA A 32 -16.50 -7.66 -3.49
CA ALA A 32 -17.43 -8.78 -3.66
C ALA A 32 -18.76 -8.31 -4.26
N ASP A 33 -19.32 -7.19 -3.77
CA ASP A 33 -20.55 -6.60 -4.29
C ASP A 33 -20.38 -6.20 -5.78
N ALA A 34 -19.19 -5.68 -6.17
CA ALA A 34 -18.89 -5.33 -7.55
C ALA A 34 -18.82 -6.54 -8.50
N LEU A 35 -18.48 -7.73 -7.98
CA LEU A 35 -18.39 -8.98 -8.75
C LEU A 35 -19.72 -9.73 -8.84
N GLU A 36 -20.70 -9.40 -8.00
CA GLU A 36 -22.02 -10.04 -8.05
C GLU A 36 -22.69 -9.77 -9.41
N GLY A 37 -23.14 -10.86 -10.04
CA GLY A 37 -23.73 -10.82 -11.39
C GLY A 37 -22.69 -10.78 -12.53
N GLN A 38 -21.39 -10.64 -12.24
CA GLN A 38 -20.32 -10.72 -13.22
C GLN A 38 -19.59 -12.08 -13.19
N ALA A 39 -19.33 -12.63 -11.98
CA ALA A 39 -18.74 -13.95 -11.78
C ALA A 39 -19.81 -15.03 -11.66
N ALA A 40 -19.46 -16.29 -11.98
CA ALA A 40 -20.36 -17.42 -11.79
C ALA A 40 -20.73 -17.62 -10.32
N LYS A 41 -19.76 -17.37 -9.43
CA LYS A 41 -19.94 -17.45 -7.98
C LYS A 41 -18.95 -16.52 -7.27
N VAL A 42 -19.42 -15.83 -6.23
CA VAL A 42 -18.58 -15.05 -5.32
C VAL A 42 -18.69 -15.63 -3.91
N SER A 43 -17.54 -15.97 -3.29
CA SER A 43 -17.48 -16.40 -1.90
C SER A 43 -16.70 -15.39 -1.08
N ARG A 44 -17.32 -14.83 -0.03
CA ARG A 44 -16.69 -13.93 0.93
C ARG A 44 -16.06 -14.75 2.04
N ILE A 45 -14.74 -14.59 2.25
CA ILE A 45 -13.98 -15.36 3.23
C ILE A 45 -13.34 -14.38 4.22
N ASP A 46 -13.78 -14.44 5.46
CA ASP A 46 -13.08 -13.83 6.58
C ASP A 46 -11.85 -14.70 6.89
N ALA A 47 -10.65 -14.18 6.60
CA ALA A 47 -9.43 -14.98 6.59
C ALA A 47 -8.93 -15.25 8.02
N GLY A 48 -9.05 -16.49 8.46
CA GLY A 48 -8.50 -17.01 9.71
C GLY A 48 -7.19 -17.78 9.53
N ARG A 49 -6.69 -18.34 10.64
CA ARG A 49 -5.49 -19.20 10.64
C ARG A 49 -5.69 -20.51 9.87
N ASP A 50 -6.92 -20.90 9.62
CA ASP A 50 -7.36 -22.08 8.87
C ASP A 50 -7.54 -21.82 7.36
N LEU A 51 -7.12 -20.64 6.86
CA LEU A 51 -7.33 -20.19 5.48
C LEU A 51 -6.95 -21.26 4.44
N ALA A 52 -5.81 -21.94 4.62
CA ALA A 52 -5.37 -22.99 3.68
C ALA A 52 -6.36 -24.17 3.60
N ALA A 53 -6.94 -24.58 4.73
CA ALA A 53 -7.95 -25.64 4.77
C ALA A 53 -9.27 -25.18 4.14
N VAL A 54 -9.69 -23.94 4.40
CA VAL A 54 -10.89 -23.32 3.82
C VAL A 54 -10.77 -23.28 2.30
N LEU A 55 -9.65 -22.78 1.75
CA LEU A 55 -9.43 -22.68 0.32
C LEU A 55 -9.32 -24.06 -0.35
N THR A 56 -8.68 -25.05 0.31
CA THR A 56 -8.59 -26.42 -0.18
C THR A 56 -9.97 -27.07 -0.28
N ALA A 57 -10.86 -26.82 0.67
CA ALA A 57 -12.23 -27.33 0.63
C ALA A 57 -13.10 -26.58 -0.39
N LEU A 58 -12.95 -25.26 -0.48
CA LEU A 58 -13.75 -24.39 -1.34
C LEU A 58 -13.42 -24.55 -2.84
N LYS A 59 -12.14 -24.76 -3.17
CA LYS A 59 -11.59 -24.89 -4.53
C LYS A 59 -12.03 -23.75 -5.46
N PRO A 60 -11.75 -22.49 -5.13
CA PRO A 60 -12.07 -21.38 -6.01
C PRO A 60 -11.18 -21.42 -7.27
N ASP A 61 -11.67 -20.85 -8.36
CA ASP A 61 -10.87 -20.67 -9.58
C ASP A 61 -9.83 -19.55 -9.44
N VAL A 62 -10.15 -18.54 -8.61
CA VAL A 62 -9.31 -17.37 -8.37
C VAL A 62 -9.58 -16.77 -6.99
N VAL A 63 -8.56 -16.16 -6.41
CA VAL A 63 -8.64 -15.39 -5.15
C VAL A 63 -8.44 -13.92 -5.42
N LEU A 64 -9.41 -13.10 -5.05
CA LEU A 64 -9.25 -11.66 -4.90
C LEU A 64 -8.81 -11.37 -3.46
N ASN A 65 -7.57 -10.95 -3.28
CA ASN A 65 -7.04 -10.60 -1.98
C ASN A 65 -7.38 -9.14 -1.63
N CYS A 66 -8.15 -8.93 -0.56
CA CYS A 66 -8.46 -7.63 0.01
C CYS A 66 -7.96 -7.53 1.47
N LEU A 67 -7.03 -8.40 1.87
CA LEU A 67 -6.40 -8.31 3.19
C LEU A 67 -5.39 -7.17 3.22
N HIS A 68 -5.19 -6.58 4.39
CA HIS A 68 -4.21 -5.51 4.62
C HIS A 68 -3.33 -5.84 5.83
N GLY A 69 -2.14 -5.20 5.88
CA GLY A 69 -1.18 -5.35 6.97
C GLY A 69 -0.55 -6.74 7.06
N GLU A 70 -0.12 -7.08 8.27
CA GLU A 70 0.54 -8.35 8.59
C GLU A 70 -0.33 -9.55 8.16
N TRP A 71 0.28 -10.59 7.59
CA TRP A 71 -0.32 -11.79 6.98
C TRP A 71 -1.05 -11.53 5.65
N GLY A 72 -1.55 -10.32 5.39
CA GLY A 72 -2.37 -10.00 4.22
C GLY A 72 -1.56 -9.50 3.02
N GLU A 73 -0.57 -8.63 3.27
CA GLU A 73 0.21 -7.98 2.20
C GLU A 73 1.73 -8.12 2.37
N ASP A 74 2.18 -9.02 3.23
CA ASP A 74 3.59 -9.24 3.57
C ASP A 74 4.22 -10.48 2.92
N GLY A 75 3.49 -11.16 2.00
CA GLY A 75 3.93 -12.37 1.33
C GLY A 75 3.40 -13.66 1.96
N CYS A 76 2.85 -13.63 3.17
CA CYS A 76 2.40 -14.83 3.87
C CYS A 76 1.17 -15.47 3.20
N VAL A 77 0.10 -14.72 2.98
CA VAL A 77 -1.09 -15.24 2.28
C VAL A 77 -0.77 -15.59 0.83
N GLN A 78 0.10 -14.81 0.17
CA GLN A 78 0.56 -15.07 -1.18
C GLN A 78 1.29 -16.42 -1.25
N GLY A 79 2.13 -16.75 -0.25
CA GLY A 79 2.80 -18.05 -0.15
C GLY A 79 1.85 -19.22 0.04
N VAL A 80 0.76 -19.05 0.76
CA VAL A 80 -0.32 -20.05 0.86
C VAL A 80 -0.96 -20.29 -0.51
N LEU A 81 -1.28 -19.20 -1.24
CA LEU A 81 -1.93 -19.28 -2.56
C LEU A 81 -1.01 -19.91 -3.61
N GLU A 82 0.29 -19.58 -3.61
CA GLU A 82 1.30 -20.23 -4.46
C GLU A 82 1.38 -21.73 -4.17
N THR A 83 1.43 -22.11 -2.90
CA THR A 83 1.50 -23.54 -2.49
C THR A 83 0.24 -24.31 -2.91
N LEU A 84 -0.92 -23.69 -2.85
CA LEU A 84 -2.19 -24.28 -3.30
C LEU A 84 -2.39 -24.18 -4.81
N GLN A 85 -1.51 -23.46 -5.53
CA GLN A 85 -1.61 -23.20 -6.97
C GLN A 85 -2.95 -22.56 -7.39
N ILE A 86 -3.45 -21.66 -6.55
CA ILE A 86 -4.67 -20.91 -6.83
C ILE A 86 -4.27 -19.55 -7.41
N PRO A 87 -4.71 -19.19 -8.62
CA PRO A 87 -4.52 -17.83 -9.16
C PRO A 87 -5.04 -16.77 -8.20
N TYR A 88 -4.26 -15.69 -8.02
CA TYR A 88 -4.61 -14.63 -7.09
C TYR A 88 -4.22 -13.25 -7.63
N THR A 89 -4.82 -12.23 -7.06
CA THR A 89 -4.67 -10.83 -7.48
C THR A 89 -3.48 -10.16 -6.80
N HIS A 90 -3.09 -8.99 -7.34
CA HIS A 90 -2.01 -8.14 -6.83
C HIS A 90 -0.62 -8.81 -6.90
N SER A 91 0.32 -8.32 -6.10
CA SER A 91 1.72 -8.72 -6.15
C SER A 91 1.96 -10.11 -5.53
N GLY A 92 3.03 -10.77 -5.99
CA GLY A 92 3.45 -12.07 -5.47
C GLY A 92 4.22 -11.99 -4.16
N VAL A 93 4.71 -13.15 -3.70
CA VAL A 93 5.39 -13.32 -2.40
C VAL A 93 6.54 -12.35 -2.20
N LEU A 94 7.50 -12.30 -3.16
CA LEU A 94 8.69 -11.49 -3.01
C LEU A 94 8.39 -9.99 -2.97
N ALA A 95 7.58 -9.51 -3.91
CA ALA A 95 7.24 -8.09 -4.00
C ALA A 95 6.47 -7.62 -2.77
N SER A 96 5.52 -8.42 -2.27
CA SER A 96 4.75 -8.13 -1.05
C SER A 96 5.65 -8.08 0.18
N ALA A 97 6.49 -9.10 0.40
CA ALA A 97 7.41 -9.13 1.52
C ALA A 97 8.45 -7.99 1.49
N LEU A 98 8.94 -7.66 0.29
CA LEU A 98 9.91 -6.58 0.11
C LEU A 98 9.27 -5.20 0.34
N ALA A 99 8.05 -4.97 -0.15
CA ALA A 99 7.33 -3.71 0.04
C ALA A 99 7.01 -3.44 1.51
N MET A 100 6.66 -4.47 2.27
CA MET A 100 6.40 -4.36 3.70
C MET A 100 7.64 -3.91 4.49
N ASP A 101 8.85 -4.36 4.13
CA ASP A 101 10.11 -3.92 4.74
C ASP A 101 10.58 -2.60 4.10
N LYS A 102 10.24 -1.47 4.73
CA LYS A 102 10.54 -0.12 4.19
C LYS A 102 12.03 0.11 3.95
N HIS A 103 12.90 -0.42 4.81
CA HIS A 103 14.34 -0.26 4.66
C HIS A 103 14.87 -1.01 3.43
N LYS A 104 14.48 -2.26 3.27
CA LYS A 104 14.90 -3.07 2.10
C LYS A 104 14.28 -2.56 0.81
N SER A 105 12.98 -2.21 0.84
CA SER A 105 12.28 -1.59 -0.26
C SER A 105 13.02 -0.36 -0.79
N LYS A 106 13.41 0.58 0.10
CA LYS A 106 14.17 1.78 -0.28
C LYS A 106 15.56 1.48 -0.83
N ALA A 107 16.22 0.43 -0.33
CA ALA A 107 17.52 0.03 -0.89
C ALA A 107 17.39 -0.43 -2.36
N VAL A 108 16.37 -1.23 -2.68
CA VAL A 108 16.06 -1.67 -4.05
C VAL A 108 15.66 -0.48 -4.92
N LEU A 109 14.76 0.36 -4.45
CA LEU A 109 14.28 1.53 -5.18
C LEU A 109 15.40 2.53 -5.48
N LYS A 110 16.28 2.79 -4.50
CA LYS A 110 17.45 3.64 -4.68
C LYS A 110 18.40 3.08 -5.75
N ALA A 111 18.65 1.76 -5.75
CA ALA A 111 19.46 1.09 -6.76
C ALA A 111 18.86 1.18 -8.16
N ALA A 112 17.51 1.26 -8.25
CA ALA A 112 16.79 1.48 -9.50
C ALA A 112 16.73 2.96 -9.96
N GLY A 113 17.25 3.90 -9.16
CA GLY A 113 17.26 5.33 -9.50
C GLY A 113 16.06 6.12 -8.96
N VAL A 114 15.26 5.53 -8.05
CA VAL A 114 14.19 6.25 -7.35
C VAL A 114 14.78 7.11 -6.24
N VAL A 115 14.36 8.37 -6.15
CA VAL A 115 14.79 9.27 -5.07
C VAL A 115 14.04 8.95 -3.80
N VAL A 116 14.73 8.42 -2.80
CA VAL A 116 14.19 8.05 -1.49
C VAL A 116 14.82 8.90 -0.38
N PRO A 117 14.15 9.09 0.77
CA PRO A 117 14.73 9.83 1.89
C PRO A 117 16.02 9.18 2.37
N GLY A 118 16.93 9.99 2.92
CA GLY A 118 18.04 9.50 3.71
C GLY A 118 17.57 8.83 5.00
N GLY A 119 18.54 8.48 5.88
CA GLY A 119 18.23 7.86 7.18
C GLY A 119 18.46 6.35 7.18
N GLY A 120 17.83 5.62 8.08
CA GLY A 120 18.05 4.19 8.25
C GLY A 120 17.31 3.57 9.43
N LEU A 121 17.68 2.33 9.76
CA LEU A 121 17.18 1.61 10.92
C LEU A 121 18.07 1.88 12.16
N PHE A 122 17.40 2.15 13.28
CA PHE A 122 18.04 2.41 14.58
C PHE A 122 17.35 1.60 15.68
N ASP A 123 18.09 1.26 16.72
CA ASP A 123 17.49 0.70 17.94
C ASP A 123 16.52 1.73 18.55
N ARG A 124 15.28 1.31 18.79
CA ARG A 124 14.23 2.19 19.31
C ARG A 124 14.57 2.80 20.67
N ARG A 125 15.35 2.07 21.52
CA ARG A 125 15.78 2.57 22.83
C ARG A 125 16.85 3.65 22.68
N GLU A 126 17.68 3.57 21.66
CA GLU A 126 18.63 4.64 21.32
C GLU A 126 17.88 5.90 20.84
N VAL A 127 16.92 5.72 19.92
CA VAL A 127 16.07 6.83 19.42
C VAL A 127 15.28 7.50 20.54
N ALA A 128 14.82 6.74 21.54
CA ALA A 128 14.14 7.28 22.72
C ALA A 128 15.04 8.11 23.66
N ARG A 129 16.37 7.93 23.58
CA ARG A 129 17.32 8.60 24.47
C ARG A 129 18.01 9.80 23.86
N ARG A 130 18.18 9.83 22.53
CA ARG A 130 18.88 10.90 21.84
C ARG A 130 18.39 11.06 20.40
N HIS A 131 18.56 12.24 19.84
CA HIS A 131 18.42 12.41 18.40
C HIS A 131 19.51 11.64 17.65
N VAL A 132 19.11 10.71 16.78
CA VAL A 132 20.04 9.90 15.96
C VAL A 132 20.37 10.56 14.63
N ILE A 133 19.50 11.51 14.21
CA ILE A 133 19.74 12.44 13.12
C ILE A 133 19.25 13.85 13.54
N PRO A 134 19.69 14.93 12.89
CA PRO A 134 19.19 16.28 13.20
C PRO A 134 17.68 16.40 12.92
N PRO A 135 16.90 17.07 13.79
CA PRO A 135 15.51 17.44 13.48
C PRO A 135 15.43 18.45 12.29
N PRO A 136 14.30 18.49 11.54
CA PRO A 136 13.09 17.66 11.72
C PRO A 136 13.22 16.26 11.09
N TYR A 137 12.65 15.26 11.73
CA TYR A 137 12.66 13.90 11.20
C TYR A 137 11.41 13.10 11.61
N VAL A 138 11.17 11.99 10.91
CA VAL A 138 10.08 11.05 11.18
C VAL A 138 10.66 9.75 11.75
N ILE A 139 10.01 9.23 12.79
CA ILE A 139 10.23 7.88 13.32
C ILE A 139 9.03 7.03 12.92
N LYS A 140 9.25 5.85 12.39
CA LYS A 140 8.17 4.93 12.02
C LYS A 140 8.61 3.47 12.15
N PRO A 141 7.68 2.54 12.41
CA PRO A 141 7.96 1.11 12.29
C PRO A 141 8.47 0.76 10.89
N ASN A 142 9.37 -0.22 10.82
CA ASN A 142 9.90 -0.66 9.51
C ASN A 142 8.88 -1.45 8.69
N ALA A 143 8.01 -2.23 9.35
CA ALA A 143 7.13 -3.21 8.71
C ALA A 143 5.65 -3.06 9.12
N GLU A 144 5.18 -1.82 9.28
CA GLU A 144 3.78 -1.52 9.58
C GLU A 144 3.16 -0.65 8.48
N GLY A 145 1.85 -0.83 8.28
CA GLY A 145 1.03 -0.04 7.37
C GLY A 145 0.32 1.14 8.07
N SER A 146 -0.53 1.83 7.30
CA SER A 146 -1.55 2.80 7.76
C SER A 146 -1.07 3.90 8.71
N SER A 147 0.19 4.34 8.65
CA SER A 147 0.79 5.35 9.53
C SER A 147 0.73 5.02 11.04
N VAL A 148 0.57 3.76 11.42
CA VAL A 148 0.59 3.31 12.81
C VAL A 148 2.00 3.48 13.39
N GLY A 149 2.11 4.05 14.60
CA GLY A 149 3.39 4.24 15.29
C GLY A 149 4.32 5.27 14.64
N VAL A 150 3.79 6.19 13.83
CA VAL A 150 4.57 7.27 13.19
C VAL A 150 4.64 8.49 14.11
N TYR A 151 5.84 9.00 14.33
CA TYR A 151 6.10 10.20 15.11
C TYR A 151 6.89 11.23 14.31
N LEU A 152 6.49 12.48 14.39
CA LEU A 152 7.20 13.63 13.82
C LEU A 152 7.98 14.36 14.91
N VAL A 153 9.29 14.37 14.80
CA VAL A 153 10.17 15.25 15.60
C VAL A 153 10.34 16.55 14.85
N ARG A 154 9.82 17.63 15.43
CA ARG A 154 9.78 18.96 14.80
C ARG A 154 11.15 19.65 14.89
N ASP A 155 11.34 20.63 14.02
CA ASP A 155 12.50 21.52 14.11
C ASP A 155 12.55 22.21 15.49
N GLY A 156 13.77 22.36 16.03
CA GLY A 156 14.00 22.92 17.36
C GLY A 156 13.59 22.01 18.54
N ALA A 157 13.17 20.78 18.30
CA ALA A 157 12.91 19.84 19.39
C ALA A 157 14.19 19.53 20.18
N ASN A 158 14.17 19.81 21.49
CA ASN A 158 15.32 19.58 22.37
C ASN A 158 15.38 18.15 22.92
N THR A 159 14.26 17.44 22.89
CA THR A 159 14.14 16.08 23.44
C THR A 159 13.63 15.10 22.37
N PRO A 160 14.14 13.88 22.36
CA PRO A 160 13.63 12.84 21.47
C PRO A 160 12.23 12.38 21.89
N ILE A 161 11.59 11.59 21.05
CA ILE A 161 10.31 10.91 21.33
C ILE A 161 10.58 9.70 22.21
N THR A 162 10.16 9.76 23.48
CA THR A 162 10.40 8.71 24.48
C THR A 162 9.47 7.52 24.32
N GLU A 163 8.29 7.69 23.74
CA GLU A 163 7.23 6.70 23.54
C GLU A 163 7.70 5.50 22.73
N VAL A 164 8.63 5.68 21.79
CA VAL A 164 9.20 4.57 21.00
C VAL A 164 10.05 3.63 21.88
N GLY A 165 10.51 4.09 23.03
CA GLY A 165 11.24 3.32 24.03
C GLY A 165 10.35 2.55 25.02
N ASP A 166 9.04 2.81 25.01
CA ASP A 166 8.11 2.23 25.98
C ASP A 166 8.02 0.70 25.84
N PRO A 167 7.94 -0.05 26.98
CA PRO A 167 7.76 -1.50 26.95
C PRO A 167 6.49 -1.98 26.22
N SER A 168 5.47 -1.14 26.10
CA SER A 168 4.25 -1.43 25.34
C SER A 168 4.41 -1.35 23.82
N TRP A 169 5.55 -0.89 23.33
CA TRP A 169 5.86 -0.86 21.91
C TRP A 169 5.95 -2.27 21.31
N THR A 170 5.08 -2.58 20.36
CA THR A 170 4.95 -3.93 19.77
C THR A 170 5.48 -4.03 18.33
N TYR A 171 5.98 -2.91 17.73
CA TYR A 171 6.34 -2.82 16.31
C TYR A 171 7.82 -3.14 16.03
N GLY A 172 8.42 -4.03 16.83
CA GLY A 172 9.80 -4.47 16.67
C GLY A 172 10.83 -3.61 17.38
N GLU A 173 12.07 -4.08 17.41
CA GLU A 173 13.19 -3.43 18.14
C GLU A 173 13.89 -2.35 17.30
N LEU A 174 13.77 -2.41 15.97
CA LEU A 174 14.33 -1.43 15.04
C LEU A 174 13.23 -0.54 14.50
N VAL A 175 13.47 0.76 14.52
CA VAL A 175 12.60 1.77 13.91
C VAL A 175 13.33 2.48 12.77
N MET A 176 12.59 2.84 11.74
CA MET A 176 13.10 3.69 10.68
C MET A 176 13.08 5.15 11.11
N VAL A 177 14.19 5.85 10.92
CA VAL A 177 14.31 7.28 11.16
C VAL A 177 14.76 7.94 9.86
N GLU A 178 13.99 8.92 9.39
CA GLU A 178 14.19 9.61 8.12
C GLU A 178 14.02 11.12 8.26
N PRO A 179 14.76 11.95 7.53
CA PRO A 179 14.49 13.38 7.46
C PRO A 179 13.03 13.64 7.09
N PHE A 180 12.39 14.57 7.77
CA PHE A 180 11.04 15.01 7.39
C PHE A 180 11.12 15.83 6.10
N ILE A 181 10.36 15.44 5.10
CA ILE A 181 10.22 16.16 3.83
C ILE A 181 8.98 17.04 3.93
N PRO A 182 9.10 18.38 3.91
CA PRO A 182 7.97 19.30 3.95
C PRO A 182 7.16 19.29 2.64
N GLY A 183 6.15 20.14 2.55
CA GLY A 183 5.37 20.37 1.34
C GLY A 183 4.19 19.39 1.17
N LYS A 184 3.92 18.98 -0.05
CA LYS A 184 2.72 18.22 -0.44
C LYS A 184 2.88 16.72 -0.24
N GLU A 185 1.78 16.04 0.12
CA GLU A 185 1.69 14.59 0.13
C GLU A 185 0.98 14.10 -1.13
N LEU A 186 1.66 13.28 -1.91
CA LEU A 186 1.18 12.85 -3.21
C LEU A 186 1.10 11.33 -3.27
N CYS A 187 0.13 10.81 -4.02
CA CYS A 187 0.12 9.39 -4.35
C CYS A 187 -0.19 9.15 -5.83
N VAL A 188 0.31 8.02 -6.33
CA VAL A 188 0.13 7.56 -7.71
C VAL A 188 -0.25 6.08 -7.71
N ALA A 189 -1.41 5.76 -8.26
CA ALA A 189 -1.79 4.38 -8.55
C ALA A 189 -1.17 3.93 -9.88
N VAL A 190 -0.70 2.68 -9.90
CA VAL A 190 -0.12 2.05 -11.09
C VAL A 190 -0.85 0.73 -11.35
N ILE A 191 -1.21 0.47 -12.59
CA ILE A 191 -1.72 -0.82 -13.07
C ILE A 191 -0.69 -1.49 -13.97
N GLY A 192 -0.46 -2.80 -13.76
CA GLY A 192 0.48 -3.62 -14.53
C GLY A 192 -0.17 -4.17 -15.79
N GLU A 193 -0.11 -3.44 -16.90
CA GLU A 193 -0.65 -3.90 -18.18
C GLU A 193 0.33 -4.82 -18.91
N ALA A 194 -0.15 -5.57 -19.90
CA ALA A 194 0.69 -6.45 -20.73
C ALA A 194 1.82 -5.70 -21.47
N THR A 195 1.64 -4.40 -21.73
CA THR A 195 2.62 -3.51 -22.38
C THR A 195 3.61 -2.88 -21.40
N GLY A 196 3.42 -3.08 -20.11
CA GLY A 196 4.20 -2.49 -19.02
C GLY A 196 3.31 -1.77 -17.99
N PRO A 197 3.89 -1.29 -16.89
CA PRO A 197 3.15 -0.56 -15.89
C PRO A 197 2.66 0.78 -16.43
N ARG A 198 1.44 1.17 -16.08
CA ARG A 198 0.85 2.47 -16.41
C ARG A 198 0.37 3.18 -15.14
N ALA A 199 0.97 4.31 -14.85
CA ALA A 199 0.51 5.21 -13.81
C ALA A 199 -0.81 5.88 -14.23
N LEU A 200 -1.77 5.97 -13.32
CA LEU A 200 -3.10 6.51 -13.65
C LEU A 200 -3.11 8.04 -13.63
N THR A 201 -2.78 8.61 -12.49
CA THR A 201 -2.66 10.07 -12.30
C THR A 201 -1.99 10.34 -10.93
N VAL A 202 -1.87 11.62 -10.56
CA VAL A 202 -1.35 12.05 -9.26
C VAL A 202 -2.48 12.65 -8.44
N THR A 203 -2.63 12.18 -7.20
CA THR A 203 -3.51 12.80 -6.18
C THR A 203 -2.68 13.57 -5.18
N ASP A 204 -3.05 14.83 -4.87
CA ASP A 204 -2.54 15.61 -3.74
C ASP A 204 -3.47 15.38 -2.55
N ILE A 205 -2.89 14.97 -1.42
CA ILE A 205 -3.62 14.60 -0.20
C ILE A 205 -3.35 15.66 0.86
N THR A 206 -4.38 16.38 1.25
CA THR A 206 -4.30 17.36 2.33
C THR A 206 -5.08 16.85 3.54
N PRO A 207 -4.42 16.46 4.64
CA PRO A 207 -5.11 16.10 5.86
C PRO A 207 -5.86 17.31 6.43
N THR A 208 -7.09 17.09 6.91
CA THR A 208 -7.91 18.19 7.49
C THR A 208 -7.39 18.63 8.86
N LYS A 209 -6.64 17.77 9.54
CA LYS A 209 -5.99 18.05 10.83
C LYS A 209 -4.60 17.42 10.89
N GLY A 210 -3.60 18.19 11.25
CA GLY A 210 -2.27 17.69 11.63
C GLY A 210 -1.51 16.91 10.56
N PHE A 211 -1.28 15.64 10.80
CA PHE A 211 -0.53 14.70 9.97
C PHE A 211 -1.47 13.70 9.30
N TYR A 212 -1.09 13.12 8.16
CA TYR A 212 -1.88 12.10 7.47
C TYR A 212 -1.71 10.75 8.16
N ASP A 213 -2.34 10.63 9.34
CA ASP A 213 -2.35 9.44 10.18
C ASP A 213 -3.51 8.48 9.84
N TYR A 214 -3.68 7.43 10.64
CA TYR A 214 -4.73 6.44 10.45
C TYR A 214 -6.14 7.07 10.41
N GLU A 215 -6.42 8.01 11.33
CA GLU A 215 -7.71 8.69 11.38
C GLU A 215 -7.95 9.56 10.13
N ALA A 216 -6.92 10.30 9.70
CA ALA A 216 -6.98 11.11 8.48
C ALA A 216 -7.17 10.28 7.21
N LYS A 217 -6.70 9.01 7.19
CA LYS A 217 -6.84 8.09 6.05
C LYS A 217 -8.24 7.48 5.93
N TYR A 218 -8.89 7.16 7.04
CA TYR A 218 -10.09 6.31 7.04
C TYR A 218 -11.35 6.97 7.62
N ALA A 219 -11.22 8.06 8.39
CA ALA A 219 -12.39 8.77 8.88
C ALA A 219 -13.03 9.62 7.76
N PRO A 220 -14.37 9.66 7.68
CA PRO A 220 -15.07 10.51 6.73
C PRO A 220 -14.65 11.99 6.88
N GLY A 221 -14.14 12.60 5.80
CA GLY A 221 -13.64 13.98 5.82
C GLY A 221 -12.29 14.17 6.53
N GLY A 222 -11.54 13.11 6.81
CA GLY A 222 -10.21 13.15 7.41
C GLY A 222 -9.14 13.77 6.51
N SER A 223 -9.33 13.72 5.19
CA SER A 223 -8.47 14.35 4.19
C SER A 223 -9.28 14.92 3.02
N VAL A 224 -8.66 15.85 2.30
CA VAL A 224 -9.16 16.38 1.02
C VAL A 224 -8.23 15.90 -0.07
N HIS A 225 -8.80 15.36 -1.15
CA HIS A 225 -8.06 14.89 -2.31
C HIS A 225 -8.23 15.86 -3.47
N GLU A 226 -7.11 16.37 -4.01
CA GLU A 226 -7.11 17.12 -5.25
C GLU A 226 -6.63 16.21 -6.39
N LEU A 227 -7.51 15.94 -7.34
CA LEU A 227 -7.31 14.96 -8.41
C LEU A 227 -7.74 15.55 -9.76
N PRO A 228 -6.84 15.75 -10.76
CA PRO A 228 -5.40 15.57 -10.65
C PRO A 228 -4.74 16.64 -9.77
N ALA A 229 -3.62 16.31 -9.15
CA ALA A 229 -2.86 17.22 -8.33
C ALA A 229 -2.39 18.44 -9.14
N LYS A 230 -2.52 19.64 -8.56
CA LYS A 230 -1.98 20.88 -9.15
C LYS A 230 -0.49 21.00 -8.85
N LEU A 231 0.34 20.56 -9.78
CA LEU A 231 1.79 20.53 -9.68
C LEU A 231 2.43 21.17 -10.91
N PRO A 232 3.69 21.62 -10.84
CA PRO A 232 4.48 21.89 -12.02
C PRO A 232 4.53 20.67 -12.94
N ALA A 233 4.44 20.86 -14.25
CA ALA A 233 4.35 19.75 -15.21
C ALA A 233 5.48 18.72 -15.06
N HIS A 234 6.72 19.19 -14.85
CA HIS A 234 7.89 18.32 -14.68
C HIS A 234 7.81 17.44 -13.42
N VAL A 235 7.20 17.95 -12.32
CA VAL A 235 7.00 17.20 -11.08
C VAL A 235 5.91 16.15 -11.27
N PHE A 236 4.80 16.53 -11.90
CA PHE A 236 3.70 15.63 -12.20
C PHE A 236 4.17 14.43 -13.04
N GLU A 237 4.87 14.71 -14.16
CA GLU A 237 5.45 13.67 -15.01
C GLU A 237 6.51 12.83 -14.28
N LYS A 238 7.34 13.47 -13.43
CA LYS A 238 8.35 12.74 -12.63
C LYS A 238 7.66 11.78 -11.65
N ALA A 239 6.56 12.18 -11.00
CA ALA A 239 5.80 11.33 -10.09
C ALA A 239 5.26 10.08 -10.80
N LEU A 240 4.66 10.24 -11.98
CA LEU A 240 4.17 9.12 -12.78
C LEU A 240 5.32 8.15 -13.14
N ARG A 241 6.41 8.66 -13.71
CA ARG A 241 7.57 7.84 -14.10
C ARG A 241 8.21 7.13 -12.91
N GLN A 242 8.33 7.80 -11.75
CA GLN A 242 8.93 7.18 -10.55
C GLN A 242 8.02 6.08 -9.97
N ALA A 243 6.70 6.23 -10.06
CA ALA A 243 5.75 5.21 -9.63
C ALA A 243 5.82 3.96 -10.55
N GLU A 244 5.88 4.14 -11.86
CA GLU A 244 6.05 3.03 -12.83
C GLU A 244 7.40 2.32 -12.63
N LEU A 245 8.47 3.09 -12.41
CA LEU A 245 9.79 2.55 -12.12
C LEU A 245 9.79 1.74 -10.81
N ALA A 246 9.15 2.26 -9.76
CA ALA A 246 9.02 1.57 -8.47
C ALA A 246 8.22 0.27 -8.62
N HIS A 247 7.08 0.30 -9.33
CA HIS A 247 6.29 -0.88 -9.63
C HIS A 247 7.14 -1.98 -10.28
N THR A 248 7.93 -1.60 -11.29
CA THR A 248 8.81 -2.54 -12.00
C THR A 248 9.95 -3.05 -11.13
N ALA A 249 10.67 -2.15 -10.45
CA ALA A 249 11.84 -2.49 -9.65
C ALA A 249 11.52 -3.40 -8.46
N MET A 250 10.33 -3.23 -7.88
CA MET A 250 9.84 -4.06 -6.79
C MET A 250 9.24 -5.39 -7.26
N GLY A 251 9.06 -5.59 -8.58
CA GLY A 251 8.40 -6.75 -9.14
C GLY A 251 6.90 -6.79 -8.82
N CYS A 252 6.28 -5.62 -8.67
CA CYS A 252 4.84 -5.54 -8.45
C CYS A 252 4.03 -6.10 -9.63
N ARG A 253 2.84 -6.57 -9.34
CA ARG A 253 1.86 -7.09 -10.30
C ARG A 253 0.48 -6.51 -9.98
N GLY A 254 -0.42 -6.55 -10.96
CA GLY A 254 -1.75 -5.98 -10.81
C GLY A 254 -1.71 -4.50 -10.48
N VAL A 255 -2.24 -4.13 -9.33
CA VAL A 255 -2.28 -2.73 -8.86
C VAL A 255 -1.26 -2.50 -7.76
N SER A 256 -0.58 -1.36 -7.80
CA SER A 256 0.18 -0.82 -6.67
C SER A 256 -0.10 0.67 -6.49
N ARG A 257 0.25 1.23 -5.33
CA ARG A 257 0.21 2.67 -5.06
C ARG A 257 1.55 3.12 -4.52
N SER A 258 2.10 4.15 -5.13
CA SER A 258 3.33 4.82 -4.70
C SER A 258 3.00 6.12 -3.98
N ASP A 259 3.58 6.33 -2.80
CA ASP A 259 3.35 7.50 -1.97
C ASP A 259 4.62 8.38 -1.95
N PHE A 260 4.45 9.71 -2.08
CA PHE A 260 5.53 10.68 -2.22
C PHE A 260 5.35 11.87 -1.30
N ARG A 261 6.46 12.59 -1.05
CA ARG A 261 6.44 13.99 -0.59
C ARG A 261 7.06 14.87 -1.65
N TYR A 262 6.46 16.03 -1.89
CA TYR A 262 7.00 17.06 -2.77
C TYR A 262 7.29 18.32 -1.98
N ASP A 263 8.59 18.59 -1.80
CA ASP A 263 9.07 19.85 -1.23
C ASP A 263 9.04 20.92 -2.34
N ASP A 264 8.04 21.78 -2.29
CA ASP A 264 7.81 22.83 -3.28
C ASP A 264 8.76 24.04 -3.14
N VAL A 265 9.50 24.11 -2.03
CA VAL A 265 10.53 25.14 -1.80
C VAL A 265 11.85 24.74 -2.48
N ASN A 266 12.24 23.47 -2.36
CA ASN A 266 13.49 22.95 -2.93
C ASN A 266 13.28 22.24 -4.29
N ASP A 267 12.03 22.18 -4.78
CA ASP A 267 11.62 21.47 -6.01
C ASP A 267 12.06 19.99 -6.00
N GLU A 268 11.89 19.33 -4.85
CA GLU A 268 12.33 17.96 -4.64
C GLU A 268 11.16 17.00 -4.45
N LEU A 269 11.01 16.03 -5.35
CA LEU A 269 10.07 14.92 -5.24
C LEU A 269 10.77 13.70 -4.66
N VAL A 270 10.30 13.24 -3.48
CA VAL A 270 10.88 12.13 -2.71
C VAL A 270 9.87 11.02 -2.55
N PHE A 271 10.26 9.80 -2.89
CA PHE A 271 9.45 8.59 -2.78
C PHE A 271 9.46 8.06 -1.34
N LEU A 272 8.30 7.82 -0.75
CA LEU A 272 8.17 7.31 0.62
C LEU A 272 8.07 5.80 0.70
N GLU A 273 7.08 5.22 0.01
CA GLU A 273 6.79 3.79 0.03
C GLU A 273 5.94 3.34 -1.17
N VAL A 274 5.94 2.04 -1.44
CA VAL A 274 5.04 1.39 -2.37
C VAL A 274 4.12 0.43 -1.62
N ASN A 275 2.83 0.49 -1.92
CA ASN A 275 1.81 -0.40 -1.38
C ASN A 275 1.41 -1.40 -2.47
N THR A 276 1.65 -2.68 -2.22
CA THR A 276 1.33 -3.78 -3.16
C THR A 276 -0.11 -4.27 -3.05
N GLN A 277 -0.80 -3.87 -1.99
CA GLN A 277 -2.19 -4.23 -1.69
C GLN A 277 -2.96 -2.97 -1.25
N PRO A 278 -3.10 -1.95 -2.13
CA PRO A 278 -3.74 -0.69 -1.74
C PRO A 278 -5.22 -0.89 -1.39
N GLY A 279 -5.75 -0.02 -0.54
CA GLY A 279 -7.16 -0.04 -0.15
C GLY A 279 -8.09 0.03 -1.36
N MET A 280 -9.15 -0.77 -1.31
CA MET A 280 -10.13 -0.93 -2.37
C MET A 280 -11.55 -0.56 -1.92
N THR A 281 -11.70 0.32 -0.92
CA THR A 281 -13.02 0.90 -0.65
C THR A 281 -13.41 1.85 -1.80
N PRO A 282 -14.70 2.09 -2.05
CA PRO A 282 -15.13 3.00 -3.13
C PRO A 282 -14.54 4.42 -3.05
N THR A 283 -14.11 4.85 -1.85
CA THR A 283 -13.49 6.16 -1.59
C THR A 283 -11.97 6.08 -1.41
N SER A 284 -11.36 4.93 -1.72
CA SER A 284 -9.89 4.77 -1.66
C SER A 284 -9.22 5.42 -2.87
N LEU A 285 -7.97 5.82 -2.71
CA LEU A 285 -7.18 6.57 -3.70
C LEU A 285 -7.06 5.86 -5.06
N VAL A 286 -6.92 4.53 -5.07
CA VAL A 286 -6.81 3.77 -6.33
C VAL A 286 -8.13 3.77 -7.11
N PRO A 287 -9.30 3.44 -6.52
CA PRO A 287 -10.59 3.61 -7.17
C PRO A 287 -10.88 5.03 -7.65
N GLU A 288 -10.51 6.07 -6.87
CA GLU A 288 -10.66 7.46 -7.29
C GLU A 288 -9.84 7.77 -8.54
N GLN A 289 -8.56 7.37 -8.57
CA GLN A 289 -7.70 7.56 -9.75
C GLN A 289 -8.17 6.76 -10.95
N ALA A 290 -8.66 5.54 -10.76
CA ALA A 290 -9.26 4.73 -11.82
C ALA A 290 -10.49 5.43 -12.41
N ALA A 291 -11.39 5.93 -11.57
CA ALA A 291 -12.57 6.67 -12.01
C ALA A 291 -12.21 7.94 -12.80
N TYR A 292 -11.17 8.66 -12.40
CA TYR A 292 -10.66 9.84 -13.09
C TYR A 292 -10.23 9.51 -14.53
N VAL A 293 -9.59 8.37 -14.75
CA VAL A 293 -9.17 7.93 -16.10
C VAL A 293 -10.28 7.16 -16.86
N GLY A 294 -11.52 7.16 -16.36
CA GLY A 294 -12.68 6.57 -17.04
C GLY A 294 -12.90 5.08 -16.75
N MET A 295 -12.21 4.49 -15.78
CA MET A 295 -12.40 3.12 -15.35
C MET A 295 -13.33 3.09 -14.13
N SER A 296 -14.54 2.55 -14.28
CA SER A 296 -15.48 2.43 -13.16
C SER A 296 -14.93 1.49 -12.06
N TYR A 297 -15.48 1.58 -10.83
CA TYR A 297 -15.11 0.68 -9.74
C TYR A 297 -15.30 -0.79 -10.12
N GLN A 298 -16.41 -1.12 -10.77
CA GLN A 298 -16.69 -2.47 -11.28
C GLN A 298 -15.68 -2.91 -12.33
N ASP A 299 -15.30 -2.02 -13.24
CA ASP A 299 -14.29 -2.33 -14.27
C ASP A 299 -12.91 -2.54 -13.66
N LEU A 300 -12.54 -1.74 -12.66
CA LEU A 300 -11.28 -1.91 -11.92
C LEU A 300 -11.24 -3.27 -11.20
N VAL A 301 -12.29 -3.62 -10.45
CA VAL A 301 -12.35 -4.89 -9.73
C VAL A 301 -12.33 -6.08 -10.69
N ARG A 302 -13.08 -5.99 -11.78
CA ARG A 302 -13.04 -6.99 -12.85
C ARG A 302 -11.64 -7.16 -13.43
N TRP A 303 -11.00 -6.04 -13.81
CA TRP A 303 -9.66 -6.05 -14.36
C TRP A 303 -8.64 -6.69 -13.39
N ILE A 304 -8.71 -6.36 -12.09
CA ILE A 304 -7.85 -6.95 -11.04
C ILE A 304 -8.01 -8.48 -11.00
N VAL A 305 -9.25 -8.98 -11.08
CA VAL A 305 -9.51 -10.43 -11.07
C VAL A 305 -9.03 -11.09 -12.37
N GLU A 306 -9.23 -10.45 -13.52
CA GLU A 306 -8.80 -10.96 -14.82
C GLU A 306 -7.27 -11.01 -14.97
N ASP A 307 -6.53 -10.10 -14.29
CA ASP A 307 -5.08 -10.09 -14.20
C ASP A 307 -4.51 -11.20 -13.31
N ALA A 308 -5.31 -11.83 -12.46
CA ALA A 308 -4.85 -12.85 -11.52
C ALA A 308 -4.13 -14.01 -12.21
N SER A 309 -3.06 -14.51 -11.59
CA SER A 309 -2.24 -15.64 -12.08
C SER A 309 -1.65 -16.45 -10.92
N CYS A 310 -1.10 -17.61 -11.23
CA CYS A 310 -0.24 -18.41 -10.37
C CYS A 310 0.69 -19.25 -11.29
N PRO A 311 2.04 -19.21 -11.08
CA PRO A 311 2.76 -18.38 -10.10
C PRO A 311 2.68 -16.89 -10.42
N ARG A 312 2.93 -16.07 -9.40
CA ARG A 312 2.84 -14.61 -9.51
C ARG A 312 4.11 -13.86 -9.08
#